data_8d4392fa4cea9ae741219c763a9d1a0a
#
_entry.id   8d4392fa4cea9ae741219c763a9d1a0a
#
_cell.length_a   1.000
_cell.length_b   1.000
_cell.length_c   1.000
_cell.angle_alpha   90.00
_cell.angle_beta   90.00
_cell.angle_gamma   90.00
#
_symmetry.space_group_name_H-M   'P 1'
#
loop_
_entity.id
_entity.type
_entity.pdbx_description
1 polymer ?
#
loop_
_entity_poly.entity_id
_entity_poly.type
_entity_poly.pdbx_seq_one_letter_code
_entity_poly.pdbx_strand_id
1 'polypeptide(L)'
;MNSEPPRVRDWPGSVARRAPRPRGTAARTVRIGWLLPAAKAFALDAFRQRLKELGWIESSNLVIEERYSHGTGNRYVPLAAELVRLKVDALVTDGSAATTAAQRATQTIPIVFVSGNPVGAGFAASLSHPGKNLTGVSIITGDVTPKRVQLLKEAATSMMRLTMLEDLTAAGLARSDARLPENWRAIEVASRELGVQLLPTIEVRQPEELDSAFALAVRGRADGVLVLASPFFSAESRRIVSLASNARLPAIYEHRGFAEAGGLMSYGAYHRAIFRLVAYYVDKILKGAKPADLPVEQPTKFELVINLKTAKALGLTVPPSLLLRADQGIE
;
A
#
# COMPACT_ATOMS: atom_id res chain seq x y z
N MET A 1 34.14 4.33 -71.27
CA MET A 1 33.58 5.70 -71.24
C MET A 1 33.12 5.94 -69.81
N ASN A 2 34.04 6.59 -69.07
CA ASN A 2 33.79 6.98 -67.67
C ASN A 2 33.10 8.32 -67.68
N SER A 3 31.97 8.45 -66.97
CA SER A 3 31.36 9.75 -66.63
C SER A 3 31.32 9.90 -65.13
N GLU A 4 32.16 10.77 -64.58
CA GLU A 4 32.17 11.23 -63.19
C GLU A 4 30.88 12.02 -62.87
N PRO A 5 30.37 11.96 -61.63
CA PRO A 5 29.29 12.82 -61.15
C PRO A 5 29.85 14.20 -60.74
N PRO A 6 29.03 15.27 -60.83
CA PRO A 6 29.49 16.64 -60.62
C PRO A 6 29.70 16.98 -59.13
N ARG A 7 30.74 17.80 -58.87
CA ARG A 7 31.17 18.33 -57.56
C ARG A 7 30.11 19.30 -57.00
N VAL A 8 29.79 19.12 -55.71
CA VAL A 8 28.94 20.04 -54.94
C VAL A 8 29.72 21.33 -54.67
N ARG A 9 29.13 22.46 -55.04
CA ARG A 9 29.65 23.80 -54.78
C ARG A 9 29.54 24.17 -53.31
N ASP A 10 30.58 24.76 -52.76
CA ASP A 10 30.70 25.37 -51.45
C ASP A 10 29.63 26.48 -51.23
N TRP A 11 28.85 26.34 -50.15
CA TRP A 11 27.97 27.38 -49.67
C TRP A 11 28.65 28.12 -48.52
N PRO A 12 28.68 29.48 -48.52
CA PRO A 12 29.34 30.26 -47.49
C PRO A 12 28.58 30.14 -46.15
N GLY A 13 29.37 30.00 -45.06
CA GLY A 13 28.95 29.71 -43.72
C GLY A 13 27.83 30.62 -43.20
N SER A 14 26.74 30.03 -42.81
CA SER A 14 25.75 30.63 -41.90
C SER A 14 26.26 30.45 -40.46
N VAL A 15 26.70 31.54 -39.85
CA VAL A 15 26.97 31.60 -38.41
C VAL A 15 25.61 31.36 -37.71
N ALA A 16 25.43 30.13 -37.24
CA ALA A 16 24.27 29.78 -36.40
C ALA A 16 24.33 30.64 -35.14
N ARG A 17 23.48 31.69 -35.09
CA ARG A 17 23.19 32.44 -33.87
C ARG A 17 22.65 31.45 -32.83
N ARG A 18 23.47 31.12 -31.84
CA ARG A 18 23.07 30.36 -30.65
C ARG A 18 21.90 31.13 -30.04
N ALA A 19 20.71 30.52 -30.08
CA ALA A 19 19.55 31.06 -29.37
C ALA A 19 19.94 31.20 -27.88
N PRO A 20 19.57 32.33 -27.23
CA PRO A 20 19.85 32.52 -25.83
C PRO A 20 19.15 31.39 -25.06
N ARG A 21 19.92 30.60 -24.28
CA ARG A 21 19.36 29.70 -23.30
C ARG A 21 18.45 30.51 -22.41
N PRO A 22 17.18 30.10 -22.17
CA PRO A 22 16.34 30.79 -21.22
C PRO A 22 17.10 30.85 -19.89
N ARG A 23 17.29 32.06 -19.38
CA ARG A 23 17.83 32.29 -18.04
C ARG A 23 16.97 31.48 -17.10
N GLY A 24 17.56 30.52 -16.41
CA GLY A 24 16.87 29.67 -15.46
C GLY A 24 16.16 30.53 -14.42
N THR A 25 14.85 30.58 -14.47
CA THR A 25 14.05 30.82 -13.28
C THR A 25 14.55 29.79 -12.27
N ALA A 26 15.00 30.22 -11.10
CA ALA A 26 15.39 29.35 -10.02
C ALA A 26 14.31 28.27 -9.90
N ALA A 27 14.68 27.02 -10.13
CA ALA A 27 13.71 25.91 -10.19
C ALA A 27 12.97 25.93 -8.85
N ARG A 28 11.66 26.23 -8.89
CA ARG A 28 10.83 26.26 -7.68
C ARG A 28 10.96 24.92 -6.98
N THR A 29 11.41 24.92 -5.74
CA THR A 29 11.42 23.72 -4.91
C THR A 29 9.98 23.32 -4.64
N VAL A 30 9.58 22.11 -5.06
CA VAL A 30 8.25 21.56 -4.79
C VAL A 30 8.24 20.90 -3.43
N ARG A 31 7.08 20.91 -2.78
CA ARG A 31 6.89 20.36 -1.44
C ARG A 31 5.78 19.31 -1.47
N ILE A 32 6.08 18.10 -1.05
CA ILE A 32 5.12 16.99 -0.99
C ILE A 32 4.83 16.69 0.49
N GLY A 33 3.55 16.68 0.87
CA GLY A 33 3.11 16.19 2.17
C GLY A 33 2.93 14.68 2.13
N TRP A 34 3.55 13.98 3.07
CA TRP A 34 3.50 12.52 3.21
C TRP A 34 2.80 12.17 4.52
N LEU A 35 1.53 11.70 4.47
CA LEU A 35 0.68 11.42 5.62
C LEU A 35 0.36 9.91 5.69
N LEU A 36 1.06 9.21 6.56
CA LEU A 36 1.01 7.76 6.69
C LEU A 36 0.76 7.31 8.14
N PRO A 37 0.35 6.04 8.34
CA PRO A 37 0.18 5.48 9.68
C PRO A 37 1.49 5.31 10.44
N ALA A 38 2.55 4.91 9.75
CA ALA A 38 3.89 4.71 10.31
C ALA A 38 4.96 4.87 9.24
N ALA A 39 6.21 5.02 9.68
CA ALA A 39 7.35 5.01 8.77
C ALA A 39 7.48 3.62 8.12
N LYS A 40 7.17 3.55 6.84
CA LYS A 40 7.38 2.37 5.99
C LYS A 40 8.59 2.64 5.11
N ALA A 41 9.80 2.32 5.58
CA ALA A 41 11.05 2.65 4.88
C ALA A 41 11.00 2.19 3.41
N PHE A 42 10.55 0.95 3.15
CA PHE A 42 10.45 0.41 1.79
C PHE A 42 9.50 1.20 0.87
N ALA A 43 8.43 1.77 1.43
CA ALA A 43 7.45 2.56 0.68
C ALA A 43 8.04 3.91 0.29
N LEU A 44 8.63 4.58 1.25
CA LEU A 44 9.27 5.88 1.06
C LEU A 44 10.49 5.77 0.13
N ASP A 45 11.29 4.72 0.29
CA ASP A 45 12.45 4.47 -0.59
C ASP A 45 12.01 4.23 -2.05
N ALA A 46 10.98 3.42 -2.26
CA ALA A 46 10.46 3.16 -3.61
C ALA A 46 9.87 4.44 -4.25
N PHE A 47 9.18 5.26 -3.45
CA PHE A 47 8.63 6.54 -3.85
C PHE A 47 9.76 7.54 -4.20
N ARG A 48 10.75 7.74 -3.31
CA ARG A 48 11.92 8.60 -3.51
C ARG A 48 12.73 8.19 -4.72
N GLN A 49 13.02 6.89 -4.85
CA GLN A 49 13.76 6.37 -5.99
C GLN A 49 13.03 6.69 -7.29
N ARG A 50 11.71 6.48 -7.36
CA ARG A 50 10.94 6.77 -8.56
C ARG A 50 10.87 8.25 -8.86
N LEU A 51 10.68 9.10 -7.87
CA LEU A 51 10.74 10.56 -8.05
C LEU A 51 12.10 11.02 -8.58
N LYS A 52 13.20 10.46 -8.05
CA LYS A 52 14.56 10.73 -8.54
C LYS A 52 14.73 10.35 -10.02
N GLU A 53 14.21 9.19 -10.43
CA GLU A 53 14.20 8.75 -11.84
C GLU A 53 13.41 9.74 -12.74
N LEU A 54 12.39 10.42 -12.19
CA LEU A 54 11.55 11.40 -12.87
C LEU A 54 12.10 12.84 -12.80
N GLY A 55 13.28 13.04 -12.16
CA GLY A 55 13.97 14.32 -12.07
C GLY A 55 13.68 15.13 -10.81
N TRP A 56 12.93 14.57 -9.83
CA TRP A 56 12.66 15.19 -8.55
C TRP A 56 13.66 14.71 -7.50
N ILE A 57 14.53 15.59 -7.03
CA ILE A 57 15.66 15.26 -6.16
C ILE A 57 15.54 16.05 -4.85
N GLU A 58 15.44 15.33 -3.72
CA GLU A 58 15.49 15.95 -2.39
C GLU A 58 16.80 16.75 -2.25
N SER A 59 16.77 17.80 -1.47
CA SER A 59 17.85 18.79 -1.33
C SER A 59 18.17 19.65 -2.56
N SER A 60 17.52 19.43 -3.71
CA SER A 60 17.71 20.24 -4.92
C SER A 60 16.41 20.95 -5.33
N ASN A 61 15.38 20.19 -5.73
CA ASN A 61 14.11 20.74 -6.22
C ASN A 61 12.87 20.10 -5.55
N LEU A 62 13.08 19.28 -4.51
CA LEU A 62 12.04 18.55 -3.81
C LEU A 62 12.26 18.60 -2.30
N VAL A 63 11.15 18.76 -1.55
CA VAL A 63 11.08 18.55 -0.10
C VAL A 63 9.91 17.61 0.18
N ILE A 64 10.13 16.58 1.01
CA ILE A 64 9.09 15.67 1.50
C ILE A 64 8.86 15.96 2.99
N GLU A 65 7.65 16.42 3.30
CA GLU A 65 7.20 16.72 4.67
C GLU A 65 6.48 15.48 5.24
N GLU A 66 7.18 14.71 6.02
CA GLU A 66 6.67 13.45 6.56
C GLU A 66 5.88 13.66 7.85
N ARG A 67 4.68 13.07 7.93
CA ARG A 67 3.84 13.03 9.14
C ARG A 67 3.29 11.63 9.36
N TYR A 68 3.41 11.15 10.57
CA TYR A 68 3.01 9.80 10.96
C TYR A 68 2.03 9.83 12.12
N SER A 69 0.89 9.14 11.97
CA SER A 69 -0.12 9.03 13.03
C SER A 69 0.25 8.02 14.14
N HIS A 70 1.25 7.16 13.87
CA HIS A 70 1.65 6.05 14.75
C HIS A 70 0.47 5.13 15.12
N GLY A 71 -0.37 4.80 14.11
CA GLY A 71 -1.53 3.93 14.30
C GLY A 71 -2.74 4.56 14.99
N THR A 72 -2.65 5.82 15.42
CA THR A 72 -3.71 6.49 16.16
C THR A 72 -4.58 7.34 15.22
N GLY A 73 -5.82 6.89 14.97
CA GLY A 73 -6.71 7.47 13.96
C GLY A 73 -7.03 8.96 14.15
N ASN A 74 -7.20 9.42 15.39
CA ASN A 74 -7.51 10.82 15.70
C ASN A 74 -6.35 11.80 15.40
N ARG A 75 -5.11 11.32 15.25
CA ARG A 75 -3.95 12.15 14.90
C ARG A 75 -3.91 12.58 13.44
N TYR A 76 -4.60 11.90 12.53
CA TYR A 76 -4.59 12.28 11.12
C TYR A 76 -5.14 13.68 10.86
N VAL A 77 -6.19 14.09 11.59
CA VAL A 77 -6.82 15.41 11.38
C VAL A 77 -5.85 16.57 11.64
N PRO A 78 -5.20 16.69 12.80
CA PRO A 78 -4.24 17.76 13.04
C PRO A 78 -3.00 17.68 12.11
N LEU A 79 -2.52 16.48 11.78
CA LEU A 79 -1.37 16.30 10.87
C LEU A 79 -1.70 16.70 9.43
N ALA A 80 -2.89 16.39 8.93
CA ALA A 80 -3.35 16.87 7.63
C ALA A 80 -3.45 18.40 7.59
N ALA A 81 -4.03 19.03 8.62
CA ALA A 81 -4.12 20.48 8.74
C ALA A 81 -2.73 21.14 8.79
N GLU A 82 -1.76 20.52 9.43
CA GLU A 82 -0.37 20.99 9.46
C GLU A 82 0.25 20.99 8.05
N LEU A 83 0.12 19.89 7.31
CA LEU A 83 0.62 19.78 5.92
C LEU A 83 -0.03 20.83 5.00
N VAL A 84 -1.33 21.08 5.16
CA VAL A 84 -2.03 22.13 4.41
C VAL A 84 -1.47 23.52 4.73
N ARG A 85 -1.18 23.81 6.01
CA ARG A 85 -0.54 25.10 6.42
C ARG A 85 0.86 25.28 5.83
N LEU A 86 1.59 24.19 5.62
CA LEU A 86 2.90 24.21 4.95
C LEU A 86 2.79 24.49 3.44
N LYS A 87 1.56 24.59 2.91
CA LYS A 87 1.27 24.86 1.49
C LYS A 87 1.99 23.88 0.56
N VAL A 88 1.88 22.58 0.87
CA VAL A 88 2.43 21.53 0.02
C VAL A 88 1.79 21.55 -1.37
N ASP A 89 2.56 21.17 -2.40
CA ASP A 89 2.09 21.14 -3.80
C ASP A 89 1.25 19.90 -4.09
N ALA A 90 1.44 18.82 -3.32
CA ALA A 90 0.62 17.61 -3.34
C ALA A 90 0.67 16.90 -1.98
N LEU A 91 -0.40 16.17 -1.65
CA LEU A 91 -0.48 15.27 -0.49
C LEU A 91 -0.44 13.82 -0.95
N VAL A 92 0.33 12.99 -0.29
CA VAL A 92 0.30 11.53 -0.42
C VAL A 92 -0.26 10.94 0.86
N THR A 93 -1.24 10.04 0.74
CA THR A 93 -1.91 9.41 1.89
C THR A 93 -1.95 7.89 1.73
N ASP A 94 -1.78 7.16 2.83
CA ASP A 94 -1.92 5.70 2.86
C ASP A 94 -3.01 5.30 3.87
N GLY A 95 -4.03 4.63 3.35
CA GLY A 95 -5.22 4.21 4.07
C GLY A 95 -6.36 5.23 4.05
N SER A 96 -7.59 4.73 4.23
CA SER A 96 -8.80 5.53 4.13
C SER A 96 -8.88 6.61 5.21
N ALA A 97 -8.37 6.36 6.43
CA ALA A 97 -8.37 7.34 7.52
C ALA A 97 -7.51 8.57 7.20
N ALA A 98 -6.29 8.36 6.70
CA ALA A 98 -5.40 9.44 6.26
C ALA A 98 -6.01 10.23 5.11
N THR A 99 -6.58 9.53 4.12
CA THR A 99 -7.22 10.13 2.94
C THR A 99 -8.45 10.97 3.36
N THR A 100 -9.29 10.47 4.25
CA THR A 100 -10.45 11.22 4.78
C THR A 100 -10.01 12.49 5.50
N ALA A 101 -8.97 12.42 6.32
CA ALA A 101 -8.44 13.58 7.02
C ALA A 101 -7.89 14.63 6.03
N ALA A 102 -7.13 14.21 5.03
CA ALA A 102 -6.61 15.08 3.99
C ALA A 102 -7.75 15.71 3.14
N GLN A 103 -8.78 14.93 2.74
CA GLN A 103 -9.94 15.41 1.99
C GLN A 103 -10.73 16.47 2.76
N ARG A 104 -10.84 16.33 4.09
CA ARG A 104 -11.49 17.33 4.95
C ARG A 104 -10.64 18.59 5.12
N ALA A 105 -9.32 18.45 5.13
CA ALA A 105 -8.39 19.55 5.33
C ALA A 105 -8.24 20.46 4.10
N THR A 106 -8.42 19.92 2.88
CA THR A 106 -8.27 20.69 1.64
C THR A 106 -9.16 20.20 0.51
N GLN A 107 -9.67 21.17 -0.29
CA GLN A 107 -10.43 20.92 -1.52
C GLN A 107 -9.60 21.28 -2.77
N THR A 108 -8.41 21.85 -2.60
CA THR A 108 -7.62 22.42 -3.69
C THR A 108 -6.25 21.78 -3.86
N ILE A 109 -5.59 21.39 -2.75
CA ILE A 109 -4.31 20.69 -2.85
C ILE A 109 -4.58 19.27 -3.40
N PRO A 110 -3.89 18.86 -4.48
CA PRO A 110 -3.97 17.51 -5.01
C PRO A 110 -3.66 16.43 -3.96
N ILE A 111 -4.45 15.37 -3.92
CA ILE A 111 -4.23 14.24 -3.02
C ILE A 111 -4.06 12.98 -3.87
N VAL A 112 -2.91 12.30 -3.69
CA VAL A 112 -2.64 10.98 -4.25
C VAL A 112 -2.76 9.95 -3.14
N PHE A 113 -3.80 9.14 -3.19
CA PHE A 113 -4.10 8.18 -2.13
C PHE A 113 -3.70 6.74 -2.49
N VAL A 114 -3.52 5.93 -1.44
CA VAL A 114 -3.56 4.47 -1.48
C VAL A 114 -4.71 4.04 -0.58
N SER A 115 -5.74 3.39 -1.14
CA SER A 115 -6.96 3.02 -0.39
C SER A 115 -7.55 1.71 -0.91
N GLY A 116 -8.23 0.94 -0.06
CA GLY A 116 -8.89 -0.30 -0.45
C GLY A 116 -10.12 -0.07 -1.34
N ASN A 117 -11.04 0.79 -0.90
CA ASN A 117 -12.28 1.07 -1.63
C ASN A 117 -12.50 2.59 -1.79
N PRO A 118 -11.81 3.23 -2.74
CA PRO A 118 -11.90 4.68 -2.91
C PRO A 118 -13.27 5.18 -3.36
N VAL A 119 -14.04 4.38 -4.10
CA VAL A 119 -15.39 4.73 -4.55
C VAL A 119 -16.36 4.67 -3.38
N GLY A 120 -16.38 3.56 -2.65
CA GLY A 120 -17.23 3.40 -1.46
C GLY A 120 -16.89 4.38 -0.33
N ALA A 121 -15.64 4.82 -0.22
CA ALA A 121 -15.21 5.83 0.73
C ALA A 121 -15.48 7.29 0.27
N GLY A 122 -15.97 7.50 -0.96
CA GLY A 122 -16.27 8.82 -1.50
C GLY A 122 -15.04 9.64 -1.93
N PHE A 123 -13.89 8.99 -2.13
CA PHE A 123 -12.66 9.63 -2.62
C PHE A 123 -12.66 9.79 -4.13
N ALA A 124 -13.37 8.91 -4.84
CA ALA A 124 -13.53 8.95 -6.28
C ALA A 124 -14.99 8.66 -6.66
N ALA A 125 -15.49 9.32 -7.71
CA ALA A 125 -16.81 9.03 -8.25
C ALA A 125 -16.84 7.66 -8.95
N SER A 126 -15.75 7.34 -9.66
CA SER A 126 -15.46 6.02 -10.23
C SER A 126 -13.94 5.84 -10.34
N LEU A 127 -13.46 4.62 -10.63
CA LEU A 127 -12.02 4.40 -10.82
C LEU A 127 -11.51 5.11 -12.09
N SER A 128 -12.29 5.17 -13.15
CA SER A 128 -11.90 5.84 -14.39
C SER A 128 -11.96 7.37 -14.33
N HIS A 129 -12.85 7.92 -13.49
CA HIS A 129 -13.09 9.36 -13.37
C HIS A 129 -13.24 9.71 -11.87
N PRO A 130 -12.16 9.98 -11.16
CA PRO A 130 -12.24 10.32 -9.73
C PRO A 130 -12.97 11.62 -9.43
N GLY A 131 -12.83 12.66 -10.30
CA GLY A 131 -13.73 13.81 -10.35
C GLY A 131 -13.53 14.91 -9.31
N LYS A 132 -12.49 14.88 -8.48
CA LYS A 132 -12.16 15.90 -7.47
C LYS A 132 -10.66 16.22 -7.50
N ASN A 133 -10.15 16.79 -6.39
CA ASN A 133 -8.70 16.96 -6.19
C ASN A 133 -7.99 15.67 -5.73
N LEU A 134 -8.63 14.51 -5.86
CA LEU A 134 -8.11 13.22 -5.44
C LEU A 134 -7.91 12.28 -6.64
N THR A 135 -6.83 11.52 -6.63
CA THR A 135 -6.57 10.34 -7.46
C THR A 135 -5.65 9.39 -6.72
N GLY A 136 -5.32 8.24 -7.27
CA GLY A 136 -4.37 7.34 -6.62
C GLY A 136 -4.48 5.88 -7.02
N VAL A 137 -4.26 5.00 -6.05
CA VAL A 137 -4.23 3.55 -6.24
C VAL A 137 -5.27 2.90 -5.35
N SER A 138 -6.13 2.06 -5.95
CA SER A 138 -7.08 1.22 -5.23
C SER A 138 -6.46 -0.14 -4.96
N ILE A 139 -6.13 -0.43 -3.70
CA ILE A 139 -5.71 -1.78 -3.30
C ILE A 139 -6.97 -2.62 -3.12
N ILE A 140 -7.25 -3.52 -4.07
CA ILE A 140 -8.36 -4.45 -3.95
C ILE A 140 -8.08 -5.40 -2.80
N THR A 141 -8.85 -5.31 -1.73
CA THR A 141 -8.73 -6.21 -0.58
C THR A 141 -9.76 -7.34 -0.63
N GLY A 142 -10.90 -7.12 -1.27
CA GLY A 142 -12.02 -8.06 -1.29
C GLY A 142 -11.70 -9.39 -1.94
N ASP A 143 -11.15 -9.38 -3.16
CA ASP A 143 -10.85 -10.60 -3.93
C ASP A 143 -9.62 -11.36 -3.40
N VAL A 144 -8.76 -10.70 -2.63
CA VAL A 144 -7.50 -11.24 -2.14
C VAL A 144 -7.67 -11.99 -0.82
N THR A 145 -8.64 -11.61 0.00
CA THR A 145 -8.84 -12.21 1.33
C THR A 145 -9.27 -13.67 1.28
N PRO A 146 -10.22 -14.11 0.43
CA PRO A 146 -10.51 -15.53 0.22
C PRO A 146 -9.27 -16.34 -0.22
N LYS A 147 -8.43 -15.74 -1.07
CA LYS A 147 -7.19 -16.39 -1.49
C LYS A 147 -6.20 -16.57 -0.34
N ARG A 148 -6.15 -15.63 0.61
CA ARG A 148 -5.34 -15.78 1.82
C ARG A 148 -5.81 -16.97 2.66
N VAL A 149 -7.13 -17.15 2.83
CA VAL A 149 -7.68 -18.32 3.53
C VAL A 149 -7.22 -19.63 2.88
N GLN A 150 -7.33 -19.71 1.55
CA GLN A 150 -6.87 -20.86 0.78
C GLN A 150 -5.37 -21.13 0.99
N LEU A 151 -4.52 -20.12 0.84
CA LEU A 151 -3.07 -20.24 0.98
C LEU A 151 -2.67 -20.68 2.40
N LEU A 152 -3.33 -20.12 3.43
CA LEU A 152 -3.08 -20.52 4.81
C LEU A 152 -3.49 -21.98 5.06
N LYS A 153 -4.66 -22.39 4.53
CA LYS A 153 -5.11 -23.80 4.64
C LYS A 153 -4.19 -24.77 3.91
N GLU A 154 -3.64 -24.37 2.76
CA GLU A 154 -2.65 -25.17 2.04
C GLU A 154 -1.33 -25.31 2.83
N ALA A 155 -0.88 -24.26 3.51
CA ALA A 155 0.32 -24.29 4.36
C ALA A 155 0.11 -25.02 5.69
N ALA A 156 -1.09 -24.90 6.26
CA ALA A 156 -1.49 -25.52 7.53
C ALA A 156 -2.68 -26.47 7.30
N THR A 157 -2.41 -27.63 6.70
CA THR A 157 -3.44 -28.59 6.23
C THR A 157 -4.37 -29.08 7.32
N SER A 158 -3.89 -29.16 8.57
CA SER A 158 -4.66 -29.56 9.77
C SER A 158 -5.59 -28.45 10.31
N MET A 159 -5.47 -27.20 9.81
CA MET A 159 -6.30 -26.08 10.27
C MET A 159 -7.78 -26.32 9.95
N MET A 160 -8.62 -26.33 10.98
CA MET A 160 -10.08 -26.50 10.87
C MET A 160 -10.84 -25.26 11.32
N ARG A 161 -10.22 -24.39 12.14
CA ARG A 161 -10.85 -23.21 12.73
C ARG A 161 -9.97 -21.99 12.50
N LEU A 162 -10.54 -20.99 11.86
CA LEU A 162 -9.87 -19.74 11.52
C LEU A 162 -10.57 -18.56 12.23
N THR A 163 -9.82 -17.76 12.96
CA THR A 163 -10.29 -16.44 13.39
C THR A 163 -9.65 -15.34 12.56
N MET A 164 -10.33 -14.21 12.50
CA MET A 164 -9.81 -13.01 11.85
C MET A 164 -9.50 -11.95 12.88
N LEU A 165 -8.41 -11.23 12.68
CA LEU A 165 -8.08 -10.04 13.45
C LEU A 165 -8.44 -8.80 12.64
N GLU A 166 -9.29 -7.94 13.19
CA GLU A 166 -9.80 -6.74 12.53
C GLU A 166 -9.46 -5.47 13.32
N ASP A 167 -9.00 -4.46 12.59
CA ASP A 167 -8.71 -3.14 13.13
C ASP A 167 -9.97 -2.26 13.14
N LEU A 168 -10.35 -1.82 14.31
CA LEU A 168 -11.39 -0.82 14.52
C LEU A 168 -10.84 0.52 15.07
N THR A 169 -9.53 0.72 15.11
CA THR A 169 -8.93 1.96 15.59
C THR A 169 -9.31 3.18 14.74
N ALA A 170 -9.63 2.95 13.47
CA ALA A 170 -10.07 3.96 12.51
C ALA A 170 -11.61 4.00 12.33
N ALA A 171 -12.37 3.28 13.17
CA ALA A 171 -13.82 3.07 12.99
C ALA A 171 -14.67 4.36 12.92
N GLY A 172 -14.14 5.50 13.37
CA GLY A 172 -14.80 6.81 13.20
C GLY A 172 -14.59 7.45 11.83
N LEU A 173 -13.67 6.95 11.00
CA LEU A 173 -13.26 7.59 9.74
C LEU A 173 -13.50 6.72 8.49
N ALA A 174 -13.41 5.40 8.59
CA ALA A 174 -13.71 4.47 7.50
C ALA A 174 -13.94 3.05 8.05
N ARG A 175 -14.91 2.33 7.49
CA ARG A 175 -15.08 0.90 7.78
C ARG A 175 -14.02 0.10 7.02
N SER A 176 -13.55 -1.01 7.59
CA SER A 176 -12.73 -1.97 6.87
C SER A 176 -13.47 -2.51 5.64
N ASP A 177 -12.80 -2.56 4.49
CA ASP A 177 -13.35 -3.15 3.26
C ASP A 177 -13.74 -4.63 3.45
N ALA A 178 -13.11 -5.33 4.40
CA ALA A 178 -13.44 -6.72 4.72
C ALA A 178 -14.87 -6.88 5.28
N ARG A 179 -15.46 -5.81 5.85
CA ARG A 179 -16.86 -5.81 6.32
C ARG A 179 -17.89 -5.49 5.25
N LEU A 180 -17.50 -5.22 4.02
CA LEU A 180 -18.45 -5.13 2.94
C LEU A 180 -19.15 -6.49 2.78
N PRO A 181 -20.50 -6.52 2.66
CA PRO A 181 -21.25 -7.78 2.64
C PRO A 181 -20.76 -8.77 1.59
N GLU A 182 -20.36 -8.28 0.43
CA GLU A 182 -19.80 -9.08 -0.66
C GLU A 182 -18.46 -9.72 -0.29
N ASN A 183 -17.56 -8.98 0.34
CA ASN A 183 -16.24 -9.47 0.75
C ASN A 183 -16.36 -10.50 1.87
N TRP A 184 -17.23 -10.24 2.85
CA TRP A 184 -17.51 -11.18 3.93
C TRP A 184 -18.08 -12.49 3.39
N ARG A 185 -19.08 -12.41 2.51
CA ARG A 185 -19.67 -13.59 1.86
C ARG A 185 -18.63 -14.40 1.09
N ALA A 186 -17.72 -13.75 0.39
CA ALA A 186 -16.65 -14.44 -0.34
C ALA A 186 -15.70 -15.20 0.61
N ILE A 187 -15.39 -14.63 1.78
CA ILE A 187 -14.58 -15.30 2.82
C ILE A 187 -15.34 -16.51 3.39
N GLU A 188 -16.64 -16.36 3.67
CA GLU A 188 -17.48 -17.46 4.18
C GLU A 188 -17.58 -18.62 3.18
N VAL A 189 -17.79 -18.30 1.90
CA VAL A 189 -17.85 -19.31 0.84
C VAL A 189 -16.53 -20.07 0.72
N ALA A 190 -15.41 -19.33 0.60
CA ALA A 190 -14.08 -19.94 0.51
C ALA A 190 -13.75 -20.82 1.74
N SER A 191 -14.07 -20.34 2.94
CA SER A 191 -13.82 -21.11 4.17
C SER A 191 -14.64 -22.39 4.22
N ARG A 192 -15.92 -22.33 3.81
CA ARG A 192 -16.80 -23.51 3.74
C ARG A 192 -16.29 -24.55 2.74
N GLU A 193 -15.89 -24.12 1.55
CA GLU A 193 -15.35 -25.01 0.49
C GLU A 193 -14.06 -25.70 0.93
N LEU A 194 -13.27 -25.05 1.78
CA LEU A 194 -12.02 -25.57 2.33
C LEU A 194 -12.22 -26.40 3.63
N GLY A 195 -13.46 -26.58 4.09
CA GLY A 195 -13.77 -27.24 5.35
C GLY A 195 -13.23 -26.50 6.58
N VAL A 196 -13.13 -25.18 6.52
CA VAL A 196 -12.65 -24.32 7.61
C VAL A 196 -13.82 -23.60 8.26
N GLN A 197 -13.99 -23.79 9.56
CA GLN A 197 -14.95 -23.04 10.37
C GLN A 197 -14.41 -21.66 10.67
N LEU A 198 -15.17 -20.62 10.31
CA LEU A 198 -14.88 -19.26 10.77
C LEU A 198 -15.35 -19.10 12.23
N LEU A 199 -14.41 -18.69 13.07
CA LEU A 199 -14.69 -18.26 14.43
C LEU A 199 -15.11 -16.77 14.44
N PRO A 200 -15.68 -16.25 15.54
CA PRO A 200 -15.93 -14.83 15.67
C PRO A 200 -14.68 -14.01 15.39
N THR A 201 -14.85 -12.92 14.64
CA THR A 201 -13.78 -11.95 14.39
C THR A 201 -13.39 -11.25 15.70
N ILE A 202 -12.09 -11.11 15.91
CA ILE A 202 -11.53 -10.41 17.06
C ILE A 202 -11.24 -8.98 16.65
N GLU A 203 -11.96 -8.05 17.24
CA GLU A 203 -11.82 -6.62 17.00
C GLU A 203 -10.74 -6.02 17.90
N VAL A 204 -9.87 -5.19 17.34
CA VAL A 204 -8.84 -4.44 18.05
C VAL A 204 -9.07 -2.95 17.84
N ARG A 205 -9.27 -2.21 18.92
CA ARG A 205 -9.56 -0.77 18.92
C ARG A 205 -8.36 0.10 19.30
N GLN A 206 -7.40 -0.50 20.00
CA GLN A 206 -6.18 0.17 20.46
C GLN A 206 -5.02 -0.81 20.59
N PRO A 207 -3.76 -0.34 20.53
CA PRO A 207 -2.58 -1.22 20.55
C PRO A 207 -2.50 -2.15 21.76
N GLU A 208 -2.99 -1.70 22.92
CA GLU A 208 -2.98 -2.44 24.18
C GLU A 208 -3.83 -3.71 24.14
N GLU A 209 -4.82 -3.78 23.26
CA GLU A 209 -5.72 -4.92 23.10
C GLU A 209 -5.11 -6.08 22.31
N LEU A 210 -3.96 -5.91 21.66
CA LEU A 210 -3.34 -6.96 20.83
C LEU A 210 -3.04 -8.23 21.62
N ASP A 211 -2.50 -8.12 22.84
CA ASP A 211 -2.19 -9.28 23.69
C ASP A 211 -3.46 -10.04 24.05
N SER A 212 -4.52 -9.32 24.45
CA SER A 212 -5.81 -9.93 24.78
C SER A 212 -6.50 -10.55 23.55
N ALA A 213 -6.32 -9.95 22.36
CA ALA A 213 -6.84 -10.46 21.10
C ALA A 213 -6.25 -11.84 20.76
N PHE A 214 -4.94 -12.02 20.88
CA PHE A 214 -4.31 -13.33 20.68
C PHE A 214 -4.68 -14.33 21.79
N ALA A 215 -4.83 -13.88 23.03
CA ALA A 215 -5.35 -14.73 24.10
C ALA A 215 -6.80 -15.18 23.82
N LEU A 216 -7.63 -14.35 23.21
CA LEU A 216 -9.00 -14.72 22.76
C LEU A 216 -8.94 -15.76 21.64
N ALA A 217 -8.04 -15.61 20.66
CA ALA A 217 -7.86 -16.60 19.59
C ALA A 217 -7.50 -17.99 20.17
N VAL A 218 -6.58 -18.03 21.12
CA VAL A 218 -6.18 -19.29 21.80
C VAL A 218 -7.34 -19.87 22.60
N ARG A 219 -8.04 -19.06 23.40
CA ARG A 219 -9.22 -19.51 24.17
C ARG A 219 -10.35 -20.03 23.26
N GLY A 220 -10.55 -19.37 22.12
CA GLY A 220 -11.47 -19.79 21.08
C GLY A 220 -11.05 -21.04 20.32
N ARG A 221 -9.86 -21.60 20.66
CA ARG A 221 -9.26 -22.76 19.99
C ARG A 221 -9.10 -22.53 18.49
N ALA A 222 -8.69 -21.36 18.07
CA ALA A 222 -8.31 -21.10 16.68
C ALA A 222 -7.10 -21.96 16.31
N ASP A 223 -7.12 -22.49 15.10
CA ASP A 223 -6.00 -23.24 14.52
C ASP A 223 -5.18 -22.35 13.55
N GLY A 224 -5.69 -21.16 13.24
CA GLY A 224 -5.02 -20.16 12.42
C GLY A 224 -5.62 -18.77 12.58
N VAL A 225 -4.86 -17.77 12.14
CA VAL A 225 -5.26 -16.35 12.19
C VAL A 225 -5.09 -15.71 10.82
N LEU A 226 -6.13 -15.05 10.35
CA LEU A 226 -6.09 -14.15 9.23
C LEU A 226 -6.04 -12.71 9.75
N VAL A 227 -4.93 -12.02 9.58
CA VAL A 227 -4.79 -10.61 9.93
C VAL A 227 -5.28 -9.76 8.74
N LEU A 228 -6.39 -9.05 8.94
CA LEU A 228 -6.97 -8.22 7.89
C LEU A 228 -6.09 -7.01 7.59
N ALA A 229 -6.20 -6.51 6.36
CA ALA A 229 -5.44 -5.36 5.90
C ALA A 229 -5.72 -4.12 6.75
N SER A 230 -4.70 -3.54 7.35
CA SER A 230 -4.81 -2.36 8.20
C SER A 230 -3.49 -1.59 8.29
N PRO A 231 -3.54 -0.27 8.16
CA PRO A 231 -2.39 0.58 8.46
C PRO A 231 -1.90 0.48 9.91
N PHE A 232 -2.82 0.30 10.86
CA PHE A 232 -2.48 0.10 12.26
C PHE A 232 -1.73 -1.23 12.46
N PHE A 233 -2.26 -2.35 11.94
CA PHE A 233 -1.59 -3.64 12.03
C PHE A 233 -0.24 -3.65 11.31
N SER A 234 -0.11 -2.92 10.20
CA SER A 234 1.18 -2.74 9.53
C SER A 234 2.21 -2.02 10.42
N ALA A 235 1.77 -1.02 11.21
CA ALA A 235 2.63 -0.34 12.18
C ALA A 235 3.05 -1.28 13.33
N GLU A 236 2.14 -2.13 13.82
CA GLU A 236 2.33 -3.09 14.90
C GLU A 236 2.84 -4.47 14.41
N SER A 237 3.30 -4.59 13.17
CA SER A 237 3.60 -5.87 12.52
C SER A 237 4.55 -6.76 13.32
N ARG A 238 5.62 -6.22 13.90
CA ARG A 238 6.57 -6.99 14.73
C ARG A 238 5.91 -7.58 15.98
N ARG A 239 5.05 -6.80 16.65
CA ARG A 239 4.33 -7.24 17.84
C ARG A 239 3.31 -8.31 17.49
N ILE A 240 2.51 -8.11 16.44
CA ILE A 240 1.52 -9.07 15.96
C ILE A 240 2.18 -10.40 15.59
N VAL A 241 3.30 -10.36 14.86
CA VAL A 241 4.07 -11.55 14.50
C VAL A 241 4.60 -12.28 15.73
N SER A 242 5.14 -11.54 16.72
CA SER A 242 5.61 -12.12 17.98
C SER A 242 4.47 -12.81 18.75
N LEU A 243 3.30 -12.18 18.84
CA LEU A 243 2.12 -12.72 19.50
C LEU A 243 1.60 -14.00 18.81
N ALA A 244 1.53 -14.01 17.48
CA ALA A 244 1.16 -15.18 16.70
C ALA A 244 2.16 -16.35 16.92
N SER A 245 3.46 -16.06 16.91
CA SER A 245 4.53 -17.03 17.15
C SER A 245 4.45 -17.61 18.57
N ASN A 246 4.30 -16.78 19.59
CA ASN A 246 4.16 -17.20 20.99
C ASN A 246 2.92 -18.07 21.21
N ALA A 247 1.83 -17.76 20.53
CA ALA A 247 0.60 -18.53 20.53
C ALA A 247 0.67 -19.80 19.66
N ARG A 248 1.76 -20.02 18.91
CA ARG A 248 1.93 -21.09 17.92
C ARG A 248 0.80 -21.15 16.89
N LEU A 249 0.25 -19.99 16.53
CA LEU A 249 -0.83 -19.88 15.56
C LEU A 249 -0.27 -19.57 14.16
N PRO A 250 -0.45 -20.47 13.17
CA PRO A 250 -0.22 -20.14 11.78
C PRO A 250 -1.00 -18.90 11.39
N ALA A 251 -0.32 -17.91 10.82
CA ALA A 251 -0.96 -16.65 10.47
C ALA A 251 -0.59 -16.20 9.06
N ILE A 252 -1.56 -15.60 8.37
CA ILE A 252 -1.37 -14.98 7.07
C ILE A 252 -1.68 -13.48 7.12
N TYR A 253 -0.88 -12.73 6.40
CA TYR A 253 -0.85 -11.26 6.44
C TYR A 253 -1.03 -10.64 5.05
N GLU A 254 -1.29 -9.33 5.04
CA GLU A 254 -1.55 -8.58 3.79
C GLU A 254 -0.30 -8.29 2.95
N HIS A 255 0.88 -8.14 3.56
CA HIS A 255 2.10 -7.75 2.84
C HIS A 255 3.37 -8.37 3.43
N ARG A 256 4.40 -8.42 2.60
CA ARG A 256 5.71 -9.04 2.87
C ARG A 256 6.39 -8.58 4.16
N GLY A 257 6.18 -7.34 4.61
CA GLY A 257 6.79 -6.82 5.83
C GLY A 257 6.48 -7.63 7.09
N PHE A 258 5.32 -8.31 7.14
CA PHE A 258 5.02 -9.26 8.21
C PHE A 258 5.84 -10.53 8.11
N ALA A 259 5.99 -11.10 6.91
CA ALA A 259 6.82 -12.31 6.71
C ALA A 259 8.31 -12.00 6.97
N GLU A 260 8.80 -10.83 6.56
CA GLU A 260 10.15 -10.35 6.87
C GLU A 260 10.36 -10.13 8.38
N ALA A 261 9.32 -9.73 9.11
CA ALA A 261 9.36 -9.62 10.58
C ALA A 261 9.29 -10.98 11.30
N GLY A 262 9.19 -12.12 10.57
CA GLY A 262 9.11 -13.46 11.12
C GLY A 262 7.71 -14.10 11.07
N GLY A 263 6.71 -13.46 10.46
CA GLY A 263 5.38 -14.05 10.23
C GLY A 263 5.43 -15.20 9.25
N LEU A 264 4.50 -16.17 9.36
CA LEU A 264 4.50 -17.38 8.55
C LEU A 264 4.45 -17.09 7.05
N MET A 265 3.47 -16.30 6.62
CA MET A 265 3.30 -16.01 5.20
C MET A 265 2.49 -14.73 4.95
N SER A 266 2.69 -14.13 3.81
CA SER A 266 1.88 -13.00 3.35
C SER A 266 1.46 -13.19 1.90
N TYR A 267 0.26 -12.68 1.58
CA TYR A 267 -0.20 -12.58 0.20
C TYR A 267 -0.93 -11.25 -0.02
N GLY A 268 -0.45 -10.46 -0.95
CA GLY A 268 -1.03 -9.14 -1.22
C GLY A 268 -0.34 -8.39 -2.35
N ALA A 269 -0.81 -7.19 -2.59
CA ALA A 269 -0.25 -6.35 -3.65
C ALA A 269 1.22 -6.01 -3.38
N TYR A 270 2.02 -5.97 -4.44
CA TYR A 270 3.44 -5.61 -4.36
C TYR A 270 3.62 -4.12 -4.04
N HIS A 271 3.75 -3.80 -2.77
CA HIS A 271 3.75 -2.43 -2.25
C HIS A 271 4.81 -1.52 -2.87
N ARG A 272 6.00 -2.05 -3.22
CA ARG A 272 7.02 -1.24 -3.93
C ARG A 272 6.51 -0.72 -5.26
N ALA A 273 5.77 -1.53 -6.02
CA ALA A 273 5.16 -1.09 -7.28
C ALA A 273 4.08 -0.03 -7.04
N ILE A 274 3.28 -0.18 -5.98
CA ILE A 274 2.26 0.80 -5.60
C ILE A 274 2.89 2.17 -5.35
N PHE A 275 3.93 2.26 -4.53
CA PHE A 275 4.54 3.56 -4.21
C PHE A 275 5.37 4.15 -5.37
N ARG A 276 5.86 3.32 -6.29
CA ARG A 276 6.40 3.81 -7.57
C ARG A 276 5.30 4.40 -8.46
N LEU A 277 4.12 3.80 -8.48
CA LEU A 277 2.96 4.33 -9.19
C LEU A 277 2.45 5.64 -8.55
N VAL A 278 2.39 5.71 -7.22
CA VAL A 278 2.08 6.95 -6.48
C VAL A 278 3.05 8.07 -6.87
N ALA A 279 4.36 7.79 -6.96
CA ALA A 279 5.36 8.76 -7.41
C ALA A 279 5.12 9.23 -8.85
N TYR A 280 4.69 8.33 -9.74
CA TYR A 280 4.31 8.69 -11.10
C TYR A 280 3.09 9.63 -11.15
N TYR A 281 2.08 9.39 -10.31
CA TYR A 281 0.92 10.30 -10.19
C TYR A 281 1.33 11.68 -9.68
N VAL A 282 2.18 11.71 -8.64
CA VAL A 282 2.72 12.97 -8.11
C VAL A 282 3.49 13.72 -9.20
N ASP A 283 4.34 13.07 -9.97
CA ASP A 283 5.05 13.67 -11.10
C ASP A 283 4.10 14.29 -12.13
N LYS A 284 3.05 13.56 -12.52
CA LYS A 284 2.02 14.07 -13.44
C LYS A 284 1.36 15.34 -12.91
N ILE A 285 1.00 15.34 -11.63
CA ILE A 285 0.35 16.48 -10.96
C ILE A 285 1.29 17.68 -10.89
N LEU A 286 2.54 17.47 -10.50
CA LEU A 286 3.55 18.53 -10.44
C LEU A 286 3.88 19.11 -11.82
N LYS A 287 3.63 18.37 -12.90
CA LYS A 287 3.73 18.81 -14.29
C LYS A 287 2.42 19.41 -14.84
N GLY A 288 1.42 19.59 -13.99
CA GLY A 288 0.17 20.30 -14.33
C GLY A 288 -1.03 19.42 -14.68
N ALA A 289 -0.94 18.11 -14.57
CA ALA A 289 -2.11 17.24 -14.72
C ALA A 289 -3.10 17.43 -13.56
N LYS A 290 -4.40 17.44 -13.86
CA LYS A 290 -5.42 17.54 -12.82
C LYS A 290 -5.72 16.17 -12.25
N PRO A 291 -5.80 16.00 -10.92
CA PRO A 291 -6.17 14.71 -10.31
C PRO A 291 -7.48 14.14 -10.86
N ALA A 292 -8.46 14.99 -11.14
CA ALA A 292 -9.76 14.59 -11.69
C ALA A 292 -9.68 13.86 -13.03
N ASP A 293 -8.63 14.10 -13.82
CA ASP A 293 -8.42 13.52 -15.15
C ASP A 293 -7.51 12.29 -15.11
N LEU A 294 -6.97 11.94 -13.92
CA LEU A 294 -6.09 10.79 -13.73
C LEU A 294 -6.88 9.62 -13.13
N PRO A 295 -7.05 8.49 -13.84
CA PRO A 295 -7.82 7.36 -13.33
C PRO A 295 -7.17 6.77 -12.08
N VAL A 296 -7.99 6.21 -11.20
CA VAL A 296 -7.50 5.41 -10.07
C VAL A 296 -7.08 4.04 -10.61
N GLU A 297 -5.80 3.71 -10.47
CA GLU A 297 -5.30 2.42 -10.93
C GLU A 297 -5.37 1.35 -9.84
N GLN A 298 -5.42 0.09 -10.26
CA GLN A 298 -5.40 -1.07 -9.40
C GLN A 298 -4.09 -1.84 -9.60
N PRO A 299 -3.46 -2.36 -8.54
CA PRO A 299 -2.26 -3.17 -8.68
C PRO A 299 -2.58 -4.45 -9.45
N THR A 300 -1.74 -4.76 -10.42
CA THR A 300 -1.84 -5.99 -11.21
C THR A 300 -0.88 -7.07 -10.72
N LYS A 301 0.08 -6.69 -9.87
CA LYS A 301 1.08 -7.60 -9.32
C LYS A 301 0.81 -7.88 -7.85
N PHE A 302 0.61 -9.15 -7.53
CA PHE A 302 0.52 -9.67 -6.16
C PHE A 302 1.76 -10.51 -5.89
N GLU A 303 2.13 -10.64 -4.62
CA GLU A 303 3.26 -11.46 -4.20
C GLU A 303 2.85 -12.39 -3.06
N LEU A 304 3.34 -13.63 -3.12
CA LEU A 304 3.27 -14.62 -2.06
C LEU A 304 4.67 -14.77 -1.45
N VAL A 305 4.80 -14.42 -0.17
CA VAL A 305 6.04 -14.60 0.58
C VAL A 305 5.81 -15.59 1.69
N ILE A 306 6.70 -16.58 1.83
CA ILE A 306 6.62 -17.64 2.85
C ILE A 306 7.90 -17.63 3.67
N ASN A 307 7.78 -17.60 5.00
CA ASN A 307 8.90 -17.73 5.92
C ASN A 307 9.06 -19.19 6.32
N LEU A 308 10.04 -19.87 5.74
CA LEU A 308 10.30 -21.29 5.94
C LEU A 308 10.82 -21.58 7.34
N LYS A 309 11.58 -20.64 7.93
CA LYS A 309 12.04 -20.75 9.32
C LYS A 309 10.84 -20.78 10.28
N THR A 310 9.87 -19.92 10.08
CA THR A 310 8.63 -19.86 10.88
C THR A 310 7.76 -21.08 10.63
N ALA A 311 7.63 -21.55 9.37
CA ALA A 311 6.91 -22.78 9.07
C ALA A 311 7.50 -23.97 9.85
N LYS A 312 8.83 -24.12 9.82
CA LYS A 312 9.55 -25.17 10.58
C LYS A 312 9.34 -25.05 12.10
N ALA A 313 9.37 -23.83 12.64
CA ALA A 313 9.14 -23.59 14.08
C ALA A 313 7.71 -23.94 14.52
N LEU A 314 6.73 -23.79 13.61
CA LEU A 314 5.34 -24.19 13.81
C LEU A 314 5.09 -25.70 13.55
N GLY A 315 6.11 -26.45 13.11
CA GLY A 315 5.97 -27.86 12.75
C GLY A 315 5.23 -28.09 11.43
N LEU A 316 5.16 -27.08 10.57
CA LEU A 316 4.47 -27.15 9.28
C LEU A 316 5.42 -27.59 8.17
N THR A 317 4.93 -28.51 7.34
CA THR A 317 5.59 -28.89 6.08
C THR A 317 4.90 -28.17 4.94
N VAL A 318 5.53 -27.12 4.40
CA VAL A 318 4.98 -26.35 3.27
C VAL A 318 5.02 -27.22 2.01
N PRO A 319 3.87 -27.46 1.34
CA PRO A 319 3.83 -28.30 0.14
C PRO A 319 4.70 -27.71 -1.00
N PRO A 320 5.39 -28.56 -1.80
CA PRO A 320 6.18 -28.10 -2.94
C PRO A 320 5.36 -27.27 -3.95
N SER A 321 4.09 -27.62 -4.16
CA SER A 321 3.18 -26.86 -5.02
C SER A 321 2.93 -25.44 -4.53
N LEU A 322 2.97 -25.20 -3.23
CA LEU A 322 2.83 -23.87 -2.65
C LEU A 322 4.15 -23.09 -2.77
N LEU A 323 5.29 -23.74 -2.57
CA LEU A 323 6.61 -23.14 -2.73
C LEU A 323 6.88 -22.69 -4.18
N LEU A 324 6.44 -23.47 -5.18
CA LEU A 324 6.57 -23.10 -6.58
C LEU A 324 5.76 -21.84 -6.97
N ARG A 325 4.75 -21.50 -6.19
CA ARG A 325 3.93 -20.29 -6.38
C ARG A 325 4.43 -19.10 -5.56
N ALA A 326 5.34 -19.34 -4.63
CA ALA A 326 5.90 -18.27 -3.82
C ALA A 326 6.87 -17.41 -4.66
N ASP A 327 6.70 -16.11 -4.60
CA ASP A 327 7.64 -15.14 -5.19
C ASP A 327 8.94 -15.08 -4.38
N GLN A 328 8.88 -15.41 -3.08
CA GLN A 328 10.03 -15.49 -2.20
C GLN A 328 9.81 -16.47 -1.04
N GLY A 329 10.80 -17.33 -0.81
CA GLY A 329 11.01 -18.05 0.45
C GLY A 329 12.01 -17.31 1.34
N ILE A 330 11.70 -17.10 2.62
CA ILE A 330 12.62 -16.54 3.61
C ILE A 330 13.17 -17.72 4.42
N GLU A 331 14.49 -17.94 4.38
CA GLU A 331 15.22 -18.99 5.08
C GLU A 331 15.83 -18.49 6.40
#